data_1afdb2ef8aec1a55330706f6a6af4fc9
#
_entry.id   1afdb2ef8aec1a55330706f6a6af4fc9
#
_cell.length_a   1.000
_cell.length_b   1.000
_cell.length_c   1.000
_cell.angle_alpha   90.00
_cell.angle_beta   90.00
_cell.angle_gamma   90.00
#
_symmetry.space_group_name_H-M   'P 1'
#
loop_
_entity.id
_entity.type
_entity.pdbx_description
1 polymer ?
#
loop_
_entity_poly.entity_id
_entity_poly.type
_entity_poly.pdbx_seq_one_letter_code
_entity_poly.pdbx_strand_id
1 'polypeptide(L)' 'MARKKRIRLKYGKIPELAKICNCSVRTVKLALAWNSDNDTQNLIRVRAEQLGFIKQF' A
#
# COMPACT_ATOMS: atom_id res chain seq x y z
N MET A 1 18.84 5.76 -12.19
CA MET A 1 17.97 4.69 -11.70
C MET A 1 16.50 5.10 -11.78
N ALA A 2 15.68 4.21 -12.23
CA ALA A 2 14.25 4.49 -12.29
C ALA A 2 13.66 4.46 -10.87
N ARG A 3 12.87 5.47 -10.54
CA ARG A 3 12.15 5.50 -9.28
C ARG A 3 10.91 4.61 -9.39
N LYS A 4 10.60 3.92 -8.32
CA LYS A 4 9.35 3.16 -8.26
C LYS A 4 8.19 4.14 -8.22
N LYS A 5 7.17 3.87 -9.01
CA LYS A 5 5.99 4.71 -9.04
C LYS A 5 5.15 4.48 -7.80
N ARG A 6 4.49 5.55 -7.33
CA ARG A 6 3.54 5.42 -6.24
C ARG A 6 2.43 4.45 -6.65
N ILE A 7 2.13 3.51 -5.78
CA ILE A 7 1.02 2.60 -5.97
C ILE A 7 -0.28 3.33 -5.65
N ARG A 8 -1.23 3.29 -6.56
CA ARG A 8 -2.54 3.90 -6.35
C ARG A 8 -3.58 2.82 -6.09
N LEU A 9 -4.35 2.99 -5.04
CA LEU A 9 -5.44 2.08 -4.72
C LEU A 9 -6.76 2.61 -5.29
N LYS A 10 -7.69 1.69 -5.47
CA LYS A 10 -9.04 2.05 -5.85
C LYS A 10 -9.66 2.92 -4.75
N TYR A 11 -10.63 3.74 -5.14
CA TYR A 11 -11.28 4.67 -4.23
C TYR A 11 -11.81 3.95 -2.98
N GLY A 12 -11.52 4.51 -1.82
CA GLY A 12 -12.01 3.96 -0.55
C GLY A 12 -11.30 2.72 -0.04
N LYS A 13 -10.26 2.25 -0.72
CA LYS A 13 -9.57 1.02 -0.34
C LYS A 13 -8.44 1.22 0.66
N ILE A 14 -7.95 2.43 0.80
CA ILE A 14 -6.87 2.71 1.75
C ILE A 14 -7.30 2.38 3.19
N PRO A 15 -8.44 2.87 3.71
CA PRO A 15 -8.85 2.51 5.06
C PRO A 15 -9.20 1.02 5.21
N GLU A 16 -9.73 0.40 4.16
CA GLU A 16 -9.98 -1.04 4.21
C GLU A 16 -8.67 -1.81 4.33
N LEU A 17 -7.68 -1.47 3.54
CA LEU A 17 -6.38 -2.11 3.60
C LEU A 17 -5.74 -1.92 4.98
N ALA A 18 -5.87 -0.74 5.56
CA ALA A 18 -5.36 -0.47 6.89
C ALA A 18 -5.98 -1.41 7.93
N LYS A 19 -7.29 -1.66 7.84
CA LYS A 19 -7.96 -2.61 8.72
C LYS A 19 -7.46 -4.04 8.51
N ILE A 20 -7.34 -4.45 7.27
CA ILE A 20 -6.90 -5.80 6.92
C ILE A 20 -5.49 -6.05 7.43
N CYS A 21 -4.61 -5.07 7.28
CA CYS A 21 -3.23 -5.19 7.71
C CYS A 21 -3.02 -4.83 9.18
N ASN A 22 -4.10 -4.42 9.87
CA ASN A 22 -4.05 -4.05 11.27
C ASN A 22 -3.04 -2.92 11.52
N CYS A 23 -3.10 -1.90 10.72
CA CYS A 23 -2.21 -0.74 10.82
C CYS A 23 -2.99 0.54 10.55
N SER A 24 -2.32 1.67 10.67
CA SER A 24 -2.96 2.97 10.44
C SER A 24 -3.01 3.31 8.96
N VAL A 25 -3.94 4.17 8.58
CA VAL A 25 -4.04 4.69 7.22
C VAL A 25 -2.72 5.38 6.82
N ARG A 26 -2.10 6.08 7.76
CA ARG A 26 -0.83 6.74 7.51
C ARG A 26 0.25 5.74 7.08
N THR A 27 0.31 4.60 7.77
CA THR A 27 1.28 3.55 7.44
C THR A 27 1.02 3.01 6.05
N VAL A 28 -0.24 2.81 5.69
CA VAL A 28 -0.60 2.36 4.34
C VAL A 28 -0.15 3.38 3.30
N LYS A 29 -0.40 4.65 3.54
CA LYS A 29 0.00 5.70 2.59
C LYS A 29 1.51 5.75 2.41
N LEU A 30 2.27 5.58 3.48
CA LEU A 30 3.73 5.54 3.40
C LEU A 30 4.22 4.34 2.60
N ALA A 31 3.58 3.18 2.79
CA ALA A 31 3.92 1.99 2.04
C ALA A 31 3.67 2.18 0.55
N LEU A 32 2.55 2.78 0.19
CA LEU A 32 2.18 2.99 -1.20
C LEU A 32 3.07 4.03 -1.87
N ALA A 33 3.63 4.94 -1.11
CA ALA A 33 4.52 5.97 -1.64
C ALA A 33 5.97 5.52 -1.76
N TRP A 34 6.28 4.27 -1.37
CA TRP A 34 7.64 3.76 -1.35
C TRP A 34 8.57 4.62 -0.49
N ASN A 35 8.02 5.16 0.60
CA ASN A 35 8.76 6.06 1.46
C ASN A 35 9.85 5.36 2.27
N SER A 36 9.62 4.09 2.60
CA SER A 36 10.63 3.26 3.23
C SER A 36 10.42 1.81 2.81
N ASP A 37 11.39 0.98 3.13
CA ASP A 37 11.41 -0.41 2.68
C ASP A 37 11.58 -1.32 3.89
N ASN A 38 10.50 -1.47 4.66
CA ASN A 38 10.50 -2.37 5.81
C ASN A 38 9.45 -3.47 5.61
N ASP A 39 9.52 -4.51 6.45
CA ASP A 39 8.66 -5.69 6.30
C ASP A 39 7.19 -5.36 6.38
N THR A 40 6.80 -4.47 7.29
CA THR A 40 5.42 -4.07 7.45
C THR A 40 4.88 -3.43 6.17
N GLN A 41 5.65 -2.52 5.60
CA GLN A 41 5.23 -1.83 4.39
C GLN A 41 5.24 -2.76 3.17
N ASN A 42 6.21 -3.66 3.11
CA ASN A 42 6.23 -4.66 2.05
C ASN A 42 5.00 -5.56 2.12
N LEU A 43 4.60 -5.97 3.32
CA LEU A 43 3.41 -6.77 3.52
C LEU A 43 2.15 -6.03 3.07
N ILE A 44 2.06 -4.75 3.37
CA ILE A 44 0.92 -3.93 2.94
C ILE A 44 0.81 -3.92 1.42
N ARG A 45 1.92 -3.72 0.73
CA ARG A 45 1.94 -3.72 -0.73
C ARG A 45 1.51 -5.06 -1.30
N VAL A 46 2.02 -6.16 -0.75
CA VAL A 46 1.67 -7.51 -1.19
C VAL A 46 0.18 -7.77 -0.96
N ARG A 47 -0.35 -7.39 0.18
CA ARG A 47 -1.77 -7.56 0.47
C ARG A 47 -2.65 -6.78 -0.49
N ALA A 48 -2.28 -5.54 -0.78
CA ALA A 48 -3.03 -4.72 -1.73
C ALA A 48 -3.10 -5.40 -3.10
N GLU A 49 -2.00 -5.98 -3.54
CA GLU A 49 -1.95 -6.69 -4.81
C GLU A 49 -2.82 -7.94 -4.77
N GLN A 50 -2.69 -8.75 -3.72
CA GLN A 50 -3.45 -9.99 -3.59
C GLN A 50 -4.96 -9.76 -3.55
N LEU A 51 -5.37 -8.68 -2.92
CA LEU A 51 -6.79 -8.34 -2.78
C LEU A 51 -7.36 -7.63 -4.01
N GLY A 52 -6.51 -7.29 -4.95
CA GLY A 52 -6.96 -6.58 -6.14
C GLY A 52 -7.34 -5.13 -5.88
N PHE A 53 -6.79 -4.53 -4.85
CA PHE A 53 -7.09 -3.14 -4.49
C PHE A 53 -6.30 -2.14 -5.32
N ILE A 54 -5.28 -2.59 -6.01
CA ILE A 54 -4.40 -1.70 -6.77
C ILE A 54 -5.10 -1.27 -8.06
N LYS A 55 -5.17 0.04 -8.24
CA LYS A 55 -5.73 0.63 -9.44
C LYS A 55 -4.66 0.74 -10.52
N GLN A 56 -3.43 1.04 -10.10
CA GLN A 56 -2.36 1.34 -11.03
C GLN A 56 -1.01 1.22 -10.32
N PHE A 57 -0.03 0.73 -11.02
CA PHE A 57 1.35 0.69 -10.54
C PHE A 57 2.13 1.91 -10.97
#